data_4c3ef9c404e8494c5d66a2cdac1b6a8f
#
_entry.id   4c3ef9c404e8494c5d66a2cdac1b6a8f
#
_cell.length_a   1.000
_cell.length_b   1.000
_cell.length_c   1.000
_cell.angle_alpha   90.00
_cell.angle_beta   90.00
_cell.angle_gamma   90.00
#
_symmetry.space_group_name_H-M   'P 1'
#
loop_
_entity.id
_entity.type
_entity.pdbx_description
1 polymer ?
#
loop_
_entity_poly.entity_id
_entity_poly.type
_entity_poly.pdbx_seq_one_letter_code
_entity_poly.pdbx_strand_id
1 'polypeptide(L)'
;MDFSVTTMDKFKIVELAGKIDWENARNLDQKISALIEEGFHHIVFNLNNVTFICSGGIGALVYNLNKIKKLNGAIYLISSNDYINFITETLKFDIIFDGFLFADFNTFCKEVINKDG
;
A
#
# COMPACT_ATOMS: atom_id res chain seq x y z
N MET A 1 -9.89 -11.85 -1.54
CA MET A 1 -8.65 -11.06 -1.42
C MET A 1 -7.55 -11.93 -0.84
N ASP A 2 -6.45 -12.02 -1.54
CA ASP A 2 -5.26 -12.69 -1.01
C ASP A 2 -4.34 -11.65 -0.42
N PHE A 3 -3.74 -11.98 0.72
CA PHE A 3 -2.90 -11.06 1.48
C PHE A 3 -1.66 -11.82 1.94
N SER A 4 -0.50 -11.44 1.43
CA SER A 4 0.75 -12.04 1.85
C SER A 4 1.75 -10.96 2.24
N VAL A 5 2.59 -11.25 3.23
CA VAL A 5 3.53 -10.30 3.79
C VAL A 5 4.93 -10.89 3.78
N THR A 6 5.88 -10.14 3.26
CA THR A 6 7.30 -10.46 3.38
C THR A 6 8.01 -9.27 4.02
N THR A 7 9.17 -9.51 4.59
CA THR A 7 9.96 -8.47 5.24
C THR A 7 11.24 -8.23 4.45
N MET A 8 11.56 -6.96 4.22
CA MET A 8 12.81 -6.55 3.58
C MET A 8 13.32 -5.32 4.33
N ASP A 9 14.40 -5.48 5.09
CA ASP A 9 14.92 -4.45 5.98
C ASP A 9 13.83 -3.96 6.94
N LYS A 10 13.58 -2.66 6.99
CA LYS A 10 12.52 -2.07 7.83
C LYS A 10 11.15 -2.14 7.16
N PHE A 11 11.06 -2.64 5.92
CA PHE A 11 9.84 -2.60 5.12
C PHE A 11 9.05 -3.91 5.26
N LYS A 12 7.74 -3.77 5.43
CA LYS A 12 6.79 -4.88 5.26
C LYS A 12 6.20 -4.76 3.86
N ILE A 13 6.46 -5.76 3.04
CA ILE A 13 5.97 -5.82 1.66
C ILE A 13 4.69 -6.63 1.68
N VAL A 14 3.58 -5.97 1.41
CA VAL A 14 2.25 -6.60 1.41
C VAL A 14 1.80 -6.75 -0.03
N GLU A 15 1.60 -7.98 -0.45
CA GLU A 15 1.07 -8.26 -1.78
C GLU A 15 -0.41 -8.60 -1.66
N LEU A 16 -1.23 -7.82 -2.36
CA LEU A 16 -2.67 -8.01 -2.41
C LEU A 16 -3.08 -8.53 -3.77
N ALA A 17 -4.04 -9.45 -3.82
CA ALA A 17 -4.53 -9.99 -5.08
C ALA A 17 -6.04 -10.21 -5.01
N GLY A 18 -6.68 -10.13 -6.18
CA GLY A 18 -8.11 -10.39 -6.32
C GLY A 18 -8.94 -9.18 -6.00
N LYS A 19 -10.17 -9.43 -5.55
CA LYS A 19 -11.14 -8.38 -5.23
C LYS A 19 -11.00 -7.89 -3.80
N ILE A 20 -10.97 -6.58 -3.64
CA ILE A 20 -11.09 -5.94 -2.33
C ILE A 20 -12.46 -5.29 -2.31
N ASP A 21 -13.48 -6.06 -1.94
CA ASP A 21 -14.86 -5.60 -1.85
C ASP A 21 -15.19 -5.12 -0.45
N TRP A 22 -16.43 -4.66 -0.24
CA TRP A 22 -16.80 -4.09 1.04
C TRP A 22 -16.77 -5.14 2.17
N GLU A 23 -16.92 -6.42 1.85
CA GLU A 23 -16.86 -7.47 2.87
C GLU A 23 -15.44 -7.66 3.40
N ASN A 24 -14.45 -7.59 2.53
CA ASN A 24 -13.07 -7.82 2.95
C ASN A 24 -12.27 -6.53 3.18
N ALA A 25 -12.85 -5.35 2.92
CA ALA A 25 -12.19 -4.08 3.20
C ALA A 25 -11.91 -3.89 4.70
N ARG A 26 -12.84 -4.32 5.57
CA ARG A 26 -12.61 -4.28 7.02
C ARG A 26 -11.44 -5.18 7.42
N ASN A 27 -11.36 -6.36 6.81
CA ASN A 27 -10.28 -7.29 7.06
C ASN A 27 -8.93 -6.68 6.65
N LEU A 28 -8.90 -5.99 5.51
CA LEU A 28 -7.70 -5.27 5.07
C LEU A 28 -7.30 -4.22 6.10
N ASP A 29 -8.24 -3.41 6.55
CA ASP A 29 -7.96 -2.38 7.57
C ASP A 29 -7.40 -2.99 8.86
N GLN A 30 -7.99 -4.08 9.32
CA GLN A 30 -7.53 -4.77 10.53
C GLN A 30 -6.11 -5.31 10.37
N LYS A 31 -5.78 -5.86 9.21
CA LYS A 31 -4.44 -6.40 8.94
C LYS A 31 -3.39 -5.30 8.90
N ILE A 32 -3.71 -4.17 8.28
CA ILE A 32 -2.79 -3.02 8.25
C ILE A 32 -2.60 -2.48 9.66
N SER A 33 -3.69 -2.29 10.40
CA SER A 33 -3.63 -1.79 11.77
C SER A 33 -2.78 -2.69 12.67
N ALA A 34 -2.88 -4.01 12.49
CA ALA A 34 -2.09 -4.97 13.26
C ALA A 34 -0.59 -4.78 12.99
N LEU A 35 -0.19 -4.58 11.74
CA LEU A 35 1.20 -4.32 11.38
C LEU A 35 1.71 -3.05 12.06
N ILE A 36 0.90 -2.00 12.04
CA ILE A 36 1.26 -0.72 12.66
C ILE A 36 1.43 -0.89 14.18
N GLU A 37 0.51 -1.61 14.82
CA GLU A 37 0.56 -1.85 16.26
C GLU A 37 1.76 -2.71 16.67
N GLU A 38 2.21 -3.59 15.78
CA GLU A 38 3.42 -4.38 16.00
C GLU A 38 4.71 -3.58 15.82
N GLY A 39 4.60 -2.32 15.41
CA GLY A 39 5.74 -1.42 15.27
C GLY A 39 6.27 -1.29 13.84
N PHE A 40 5.55 -1.82 12.85
CA PHE A 40 5.98 -1.73 11.45
C PHE A 40 5.37 -0.49 10.83
N HIS A 41 6.19 0.55 10.63
CA HIS A 41 5.74 1.85 10.16
C HIS A 41 6.16 2.16 8.73
N HIS A 42 6.73 1.20 8.01
CA HIS A 42 7.12 1.33 6.60
C HIS A 42 6.51 0.16 5.84
N ILE A 43 5.37 0.40 5.23
CA ILE A 43 4.56 -0.63 4.58
C ILE A 43 4.46 -0.37 3.09
N VAL A 44 4.72 -1.40 2.29
CA VAL A 44 4.67 -1.32 0.83
C VAL A 44 3.53 -2.21 0.35
N PHE A 45 2.57 -1.66 -0.39
CA PHE A 45 1.49 -2.43 -0.98
C PHE A 45 1.75 -2.63 -2.46
N ASN A 46 1.91 -3.88 -2.86
CA ASN A 46 1.94 -4.24 -4.28
C ASN A 46 0.52 -4.56 -4.72
N LEU A 47 -0.02 -3.73 -5.60
CA LEU A 47 -1.41 -3.80 -6.04
C LEU A 47 -1.54 -4.35 -7.45
N ASN A 48 -0.47 -4.89 -8.04
CA ASN A 48 -0.48 -5.34 -9.43
C ASN A 48 -1.52 -6.42 -9.71
N ASN A 49 -1.83 -7.25 -8.74
CA ASN A 49 -2.76 -8.36 -8.92
C ASN A 49 -4.15 -8.08 -8.33
N VAL A 50 -4.41 -6.85 -7.95
CA VAL A 50 -5.75 -6.43 -7.50
C VAL A 50 -6.64 -6.23 -8.71
N THR A 51 -7.78 -6.91 -8.75
CA THR A 51 -8.73 -6.85 -9.87
C THR A 51 -9.88 -5.89 -9.61
N PHE A 52 -10.14 -5.56 -8.36
CA PHE A 52 -11.20 -4.64 -7.97
C PHE A 52 -10.90 -4.10 -6.57
N ILE A 53 -11.12 -2.82 -6.35
CA ILE A 53 -11.04 -2.24 -5.01
C ILE A 53 -12.22 -1.28 -4.82
N CYS A 54 -12.99 -1.50 -3.75
CA CYS A 54 -14.12 -0.64 -3.42
C CYS A 54 -13.65 0.60 -2.65
N SER A 55 -14.55 1.56 -2.46
CA SER A 55 -14.25 2.79 -1.73
C SER A 55 -13.79 2.52 -0.29
N GLY A 56 -14.33 1.46 0.35
CA GLY A 56 -13.90 1.06 1.69
C GLY A 56 -12.45 0.60 1.73
N GLY A 57 -12.01 -0.12 0.70
CA GLY A 57 -10.62 -0.55 0.60
C GLY A 57 -9.68 0.63 0.37
N ILE A 58 -10.07 1.55 -0.50
CA ILE A 58 -9.32 2.79 -0.73
C ILE A 58 -9.23 3.59 0.56
N GLY A 59 -10.36 3.72 1.26
CA GLY A 59 -10.41 4.43 2.54
C GLY A 59 -9.49 3.82 3.58
N ALA A 60 -9.39 2.48 3.62
CA ALA A 60 -8.49 1.79 4.55
C ALA A 60 -7.03 2.18 4.28
N LEU A 61 -6.62 2.25 3.02
CA LEU A 61 -5.26 2.65 2.67
C LEU A 61 -4.98 4.10 3.09
N VAL A 62 -5.89 5.02 2.79
CA VAL A 62 -5.71 6.45 3.10
C VAL A 62 -5.76 6.69 4.61
N TYR A 63 -6.69 6.06 5.30
CA TYR A 63 -6.81 6.20 6.76
C TYR A 63 -5.54 5.73 7.46
N ASN A 64 -5.01 4.59 7.06
CA ASN A 64 -3.80 4.05 7.67
C ASN A 64 -2.56 4.83 7.28
N LEU A 65 -2.53 5.42 6.07
CA LEU A 65 -1.45 6.33 5.70
C LEU A 65 -1.37 7.51 6.66
N ASN A 66 -2.52 8.14 6.95
CA ASN A 66 -2.54 9.26 7.87
C ASN A 66 -2.10 8.86 9.27
N LYS A 67 -2.51 7.68 9.72
CA LYS A 67 -2.10 7.13 11.01
C LYS A 67 -0.59 6.91 11.07
N ILE A 68 -0.04 6.32 10.01
CA ILE A 68 1.39 5.99 9.94
C ILE A 68 2.26 7.25 9.83
N LYS A 69 1.78 8.28 9.14
CA LYS A 69 2.51 9.54 9.03
C LYS A 69 2.72 10.19 10.40
N LYS A 70 1.75 10.07 11.29
CA LYS A 70 1.86 10.58 12.65
C LYS A 70 2.92 9.85 13.46
N LEU A 71 3.32 8.66 13.02
CA LEU A 71 4.35 7.83 13.63
C LEU A 71 5.68 7.93 12.90
N ASN A 72 5.82 8.93 12.02
CA ASN A 72 7.01 9.15 11.18
C ASN A 72 7.29 7.99 10.22
N GLY A 73 6.23 7.30 9.80
CA GLY A 73 6.32 6.20 8.85
C GLY A 73 5.80 6.59 7.47
N ALA A 74 5.65 5.60 6.63
CA ALA A 74 5.18 5.79 5.26
C ALA A 74 4.48 4.55 4.74
N ILE A 75 3.51 4.78 3.85
CA ILE A 75 2.91 3.72 3.02
C ILE A 75 3.29 4.01 1.58
N TYR A 76 3.85 3.01 0.92
CA TYR A 76 4.24 3.05 -0.49
C TYR A 76 3.30 2.17 -1.29
N LEU A 77 2.95 2.61 -2.50
CA LEU A 77 2.10 1.85 -3.40
C LEU A 77 2.87 1.50 -4.66
N ILE A 78 2.76 0.26 -5.09
CA ILE A 78 3.37 -0.23 -6.34
C ILE A 78 2.25 -0.71 -7.24
N SER A 79 2.19 -0.17 -8.46
CA SER A 79 1.23 -0.64 -9.46
C SER A 79 1.67 -0.32 -10.87
N SER A 80 1.63 -1.34 -11.74
CA SER A 80 1.64 -1.19 -13.18
C SER A 80 0.31 -1.65 -13.78
N ASN A 81 -0.68 -1.88 -12.95
CA ASN A 81 -2.03 -2.32 -13.31
C ASN A 81 -2.84 -1.12 -13.78
N ASP A 82 -3.35 -1.16 -15.01
CA ASP A 82 -4.09 -0.04 -15.61
C ASP A 82 -5.32 0.36 -14.81
N TYR A 83 -6.03 -0.63 -14.26
CA TYR A 83 -7.21 -0.39 -13.43
C TYR A 83 -6.85 0.40 -12.17
N ILE A 84 -5.82 -0.04 -11.46
CA ILE A 84 -5.36 0.63 -10.24
C ILE A 84 -4.80 2.01 -10.59
N ASN A 85 -4.04 2.12 -11.67
CA ASN A 85 -3.47 3.40 -12.08
C ASN A 85 -4.56 4.42 -12.43
N PHE A 86 -5.64 3.97 -13.07
CA PHE A 86 -6.78 4.84 -13.33
C PHE A 86 -7.40 5.36 -12.03
N ILE A 87 -7.54 4.50 -11.03
CA ILE A 87 -8.10 4.90 -9.72
C ILE A 87 -7.16 5.89 -9.03
N THR A 88 -5.86 5.60 -8.99
CA THR A 88 -4.91 6.49 -8.31
C THR A 88 -4.83 7.85 -8.98
N GLU A 89 -4.92 7.90 -10.29
CA GLU A 89 -4.94 9.17 -11.04
C GLU A 89 -6.23 9.93 -10.79
N THR A 90 -7.38 9.24 -10.84
CA THR A 90 -8.69 9.86 -10.64
C THR A 90 -8.84 10.45 -9.24
N LEU A 91 -8.34 9.74 -8.23
CA LEU A 91 -8.41 10.17 -6.83
C LEU A 91 -7.21 11.02 -6.41
N LYS A 92 -6.33 11.34 -7.34
CA LYS A 92 -5.15 12.17 -7.10
C LYS A 92 -4.25 11.63 -5.99
N PHE A 93 -4.01 10.32 -6.03
CA PHE A 93 -3.11 9.66 -5.09
C PHE A 93 -1.66 10.13 -5.24
N ASP A 94 -1.30 10.68 -6.41
CA ASP A 94 -0.01 11.33 -6.62
C ASP A 94 0.21 12.48 -5.63
N ILE A 95 -0.89 13.13 -5.19
CA ILE A 95 -0.82 14.18 -4.17
C ILE A 95 -0.85 13.58 -2.77
N ILE A 96 -1.78 12.62 -2.52
CA ILE A 96 -1.97 12.01 -1.19
C ILE A 96 -0.75 11.20 -0.77
N PHE A 97 -0.20 10.42 -1.72
CA PHE A 97 0.98 9.58 -1.51
C PHE A 97 2.20 10.18 -2.19
N ASP A 98 2.40 11.48 -2.04
CA ASP A 98 3.44 12.24 -2.71
C ASP A 98 4.81 11.57 -2.57
N GLY A 99 5.39 11.19 -3.72
CA GLY A 99 6.69 10.50 -3.76
C GLY A 99 6.64 9.02 -3.36
N PHE A 100 5.46 8.46 -3.08
CA PHE A 100 5.32 7.08 -2.59
C PHE A 100 4.58 6.17 -3.57
N LEU A 101 4.40 6.60 -4.83
CA LEU A 101 3.83 5.78 -5.88
C LEU A 101 4.95 5.31 -6.82
N PHE A 102 4.99 4.01 -7.07
CA PHE A 102 6.02 3.40 -7.92
C PHE A 102 5.38 2.49 -8.96
N ALA A 103 5.93 2.47 -10.17
CA ALA A 103 5.40 1.66 -11.26
C ALA A 103 5.67 0.17 -11.04
N ASP A 104 6.82 -0.16 -10.47
CA ASP A 104 7.20 -1.55 -10.25
C ASP A 104 8.11 -1.67 -9.02
N PHE A 105 8.30 -2.92 -8.59
CA PHE A 105 9.09 -3.20 -7.40
C PHE A 105 10.57 -2.86 -7.59
N ASN A 106 11.10 -3.05 -8.79
CA ASN A 106 12.50 -2.72 -9.07
C ASN A 106 12.77 -1.24 -8.89
N THR A 107 11.88 -0.39 -9.38
CA THR A 107 12.01 1.06 -9.20
C THR A 107 11.93 1.45 -7.73
N PHE A 108 11.00 0.83 -7.00
CA PHE A 108 10.91 1.05 -5.56
C PHE A 108 12.22 0.67 -4.85
N CYS A 109 12.77 -0.49 -5.18
CA CYS A 109 14.03 -0.94 -4.58
C CYS A 109 15.17 0.04 -4.86
N LYS A 110 15.28 0.51 -6.10
CA LYS A 110 16.35 1.44 -6.47
C LYS A 110 16.21 2.79 -5.78
N GLU A 111 14.99 3.31 -5.69
CA GLU A 111 14.77 4.67 -5.20
C GLU A 111 14.63 4.76 -3.69
N VAL A 112 14.19 3.68 -3.04
CA VAL A 112 13.91 3.70 -1.61
C VAL A 112 14.86 2.79 -0.83
N ILE A 113 14.88 1.50 -1.13
CA ILE A 113 15.66 0.54 -0.34
C ILE A 113 17.16 0.75 -0.54
N ASN A 114 17.63 0.80 -1.78
CA ASN A 114 19.07 0.92 -2.07
C ASN A 114 19.62 2.30 -1.71
N LYS A 115 18.77 3.31 -1.71
CA LYS A 115 19.19 4.66 -1.36
C LYS A 115 19.47 4.82 0.13
N ASP A 116 18.76 4.06 0.96
CA ASP A 116 18.96 4.06 2.41
C ASP A 116 20.08 3.14 2.84
N GLY A 117 20.51 2.28 1.95
CA GLY A 117 21.59 1.35 2.20
C GLY A 117 22.89 1.89 1.67
#